data_b2313c8cbcbabac3d7c7c78b1eb124e1
#
_entry.id   b2313c8cbcbabac3d7c7c78b1eb124e1
#
_cell.length_a   1.000
_cell.length_b   1.000
_cell.length_c   1.000
_cell.angle_alpha   90.00
_cell.angle_beta   90.00
_cell.angle_gamma   90.00
#
_symmetry.space_group_name_H-M   'P 1'
#
loop_
_entity.id
_entity.type
_entity.pdbx_description
1 polymer ?
#
loop_
_entity_poly.entity_id
_entity_poly.type
_entity_poly.pdbx_seq_one_letter_code
_entity_poly.pdbx_strand_id
1 'polypeptide(L)'
;MNDIAISLDTVWMLLAAMLVFFMQPGFALCEAGFTRSKNTANILMKNFVDFMFGSLLFWFVGFGFMFGSDGAGFIGAPNWGDLSFYKSDLPVEGFLIFETVFCATSATIVSGAMAERTKFSMYLVYSAVISLFIYPIEGHWTWGGGWLADLGFHDFAGSAIVHSVGGVLALIGAIALGPRIGKYTSDGKSRAIPGHNLTMAALGVFILWMGWFGFNPGSQLAASGEVNRVAISHVFLTTNLAAAAGGVATMFLTWIKYGKPSLSLTLNGVLAGLVGITAGCDVVSPLGAVIIGLICGVVLVFAIEFIDRKLHIDDPVGASSVHGVCGILGTLLTGLLATDGGVFYGGGWHFFGVQALGILVIDLWAAVTGFLLFYGIKKFHGLRVGKRVEEEGLDIYEHGESCYNA
;
A
#
# COMPACT_ATOMS: atom_id res chain seq x y z
N MET A 1 1.38 27.54 19.05
CA MET A 1 1.49 28.06 17.66
C MET A 1 0.57 29.26 17.47
N ASN A 2 0.87 30.15 16.50
CA ASN A 2 -0.06 31.21 16.10
C ASN A 2 -1.29 30.57 15.43
N ASP A 3 -2.49 31.10 15.64
CA ASP A 3 -3.77 30.64 15.04
C ASP A 3 -3.71 30.49 13.50
N ILE A 4 -3.04 31.42 12.83
CA ILE A 4 -2.80 31.35 11.37
C ILE A 4 -1.95 30.12 10.99
N ALA A 5 -0.95 29.77 11.80
CA ALA A 5 -0.13 28.60 11.54
C ALA A 5 -0.94 27.31 11.67
N ILE A 6 -1.73 27.17 12.74
CA ILE A 6 -2.62 26.02 12.93
C ILE A 6 -3.63 25.92 11.79
N SER A 7 -4.22 27.04 11.37
CA SER A 7 -5.17 27.08 10.26
C SER A 7 -4.52 26.60 8.94
N LEU A 8 -3.31 27.07 8.63
CA LEU A 8 -2.56 26.66 7.43
C LEU A 8 -2.19 25.17 7.45
N ASP A 9 -1.72 24.68 8.61
CA ASP A 9 -1.36 23.28 8.80
C ASP A 9 -2.59 22.38 8.68
N THR A 10 -3.73 22.81 9.26
CA THR A 10 -5.02 22.11 9.13
C THR A 10 -5.48 22.02 7.65
N VAL A 11 -5.40 23.14 6.91
CA VAL A 11 -5.75 23.15 5.49
C VAL A 11 -4.84 22.23 4.69
N TRP A 12 -3.53 22.26 4.97
CA TRP A 12 -2.58 21.35 4.30
C TRP A 12 -2.91 19.89 4.55
N MET A 13 -3.13 19.49 5.81
CA MET A 13 -3.49 18.13 6.19
C MET A 13 -4.79 17.66 5.51
N LEU A 14 -5.82 18.51 5.47
CA LEU A 14 -7.09 18.17 4.82
C LEU A 14 -6.97 18.08 3.29
N LEU A 15 -6.17 18.95 2.63
CA LEU A 15 -5.86 18.83 1.21
C LEU A 15 -5.10 17.54 0.92
N ALA A 16 -4.15 17.18 1.75
CA ALA A 16 -3.41 15.92 1.66
C ALA A 16 -4.35 14.72 1.80
N ALA A 17 -5.23 14.74 2.81
CA ALA A 17 -6.26 13.70 2.99
C ALA A 17 -7.15 13.54 1.75
N MET A 18 -7.58 14.64 1.10
CA MET A 18 -8.34 14.59 -0.15
C MET A 18 -7.54 13.98 -1.30
N LEU A 19 -6.26 14.31 -1.44
CA LEU A 19 -5.39 13.71 -2.46
C LEU A 19 -5.22 12.21 -2.25
N VAL A 20 -5.02 11.77 -1.00
CA VAL A 20 -4.92 10.33 -0.68
C VAL A 20 -6.26 9.62 -0.84
N PHE A 21 -7.38 10.25 -0.45
CA PHE A 21 -8.72 9.71 -0.76
C PHE A 21 -8.88 9.46 -2.26
N PHE A 22 -8.38 10.37 -3.10
CA PHE A 22 -8.45 10.23 -4.55
C PHE A 22 -7.58 9.07 -5.09
N MET A 23 -6.72 8.47 -4.26
CA MET A 23 -6.05 7.21 -4.62
C MET A 23 -7.03 6.02 -4.68
N GLN A 24 -8.17 6.06 -4.00
CA GLN A 24 -9.17 4.97 -4.10
C GLN A 24 -9.70 4.78 -5.54
N PRO A 25 -10.20 5.81 -6.26
CA PRO A 25 -10.49 5.65 -7.68
C PRO A 25 -9.24 5.32 -8.52
N GLY A 26 -8.05 5.76 -8.12
CA GLY A 26 -6.79 5.35 -8.76
C GLY A 26 -6.56 3.85 -8.69
N PHE A 27 -6.67 3.24 -7.52
CA PHE A 27 -6.61 1.78 -7.33
C PHE A 27 -7.71 1.07 -8.09
N ALA A 28 -8.95 1.54 -7.97
CA ALA A 28 -10.10 0.95 -8.66
C ALA A 28 -9.90 0.88 -10.18
N LEU A 29 -9.41 1.95 -10.81
CA LEU A 29 -9.12 2.00 -12.25
C LEU A 29 -7.91 1.13 -12.61
N CYS A 30 -6.86 1.14 -11.80
CA CYS A 30 -5.67 0.34 -12.01
C CYS A 30 -6.00 -1.16 -11.96
N GLU A 31 -6.67 -1.60 -10.89
CA GLU A 31 -7.08 -2.99 -10.71
C GLU A 31 -8.07 -3.44 -11.79
N ALA A 32 -9.12 -2.65 -12.07
CA ALA A 32 -10.09 -2.96 -13.11
C ALA A 32 -9.42 -3.10 -14.47
N GLY A 33 -8.51 -2.19 -14.81
CA GLY A 33 -7.77 -2.23 -16.07
C GLY A 33 -6.88 -3.45 -16.23
N PHE A 34 -6.26 -3.93 -15.15
CA PHE A 34 -5.38 -5.12 -15.15
C PHE A 34 -6.13 -6.45 -15.00
N THR A 35 -7.42 -6.44 -14.75
CA THR A 35 -8.25 -7.64 -14.62
C THR A 35 -9.20 -7.81 -15.81
N ARG A 36 -9.94 -8.94 -15.85
CA ARG A 36 -10.89 -9.23 -16.93
C ARG A 36 -12.19 -8.45 -16.72
N SER A 37 -12.78 -7.96 -17.82
CA SER A 37 -13.97 -7.09 -17.83
C SER A 37 -15.18 -7.64 -17.06
N LYS A 38 -15.35 -8.95 -17.02
CA LYS A 38 -16.44 -9.66 -16.32
C LYS A 38 -16.38 -9.59 -14.80
N ASN A 39 -15.36 -8.92 -14.25
CA ASN A 39 -15.16 -8.75 -12.81
C ASN A 39 -15.04 -7.26 -12.42
N THR A 40 -15.36 -6.33 -13.31
CA THR A 40 -15.13 -4.90 -13.12
C THR A 40 -16.01 -4.32 -12.01
N ALA A 41 -17.32 -4.67 -11.98
CA ALA A 41 -18.22 -4.23 -10.92
C ALA A 41 -17.76 -4.75 -9.54
N ASN A 42 -17.31 -6.00 -9.47
CA ASN A 42 -16.75 -6.57 -8.25
C ASN A 42 -15.49 -5.83 -7.78
N ILE A 43 -14.59 -5.47 -8.69
CA ILE A 43 -13.39 -4.68 -8.38
C ILE A 43 -13.77 -3.29 -7.83
N LEU A 44 -14.65 -2.58 -8.51
CA LEU A 44 -15.10 -1.26 -8.08
C LEU A 44 -15.77 -1.32 -6.70
N MET A 45 -16.67 -2.29 -6.49
CA MET A 45 -17.35 -2.47 -5.21
C MET A 45 -16.37 -2.76 -4.06
N LYS A 46 -15.33 -3.57 -4.30
CA LYS A 46 -14.29 -3.84 -3.28
C LYS A 46 -13.57 -2.57 -2.86
N ASN A 47 -13.14 -1.74 -3.81
CA ASN A 47 -12.47 -0.48 -3.52
C ASN A 47 -13.37 0.51 -2.76
N PHE A 48 -14.67 0.59 -3.07
CA PHE A 48 -15.62 1.37 -2.27
C PHE A 48 -15.74 0.85 -0.84
N VAL A 49 -15.83 -0.47 -0.68
CA VAL A 49 -15.97 -1.11 0.64
C VAL A 49 -14.76 -0.85 1.52
N ASP A 50 -13.55 -0.93 0.99
CA ASP A 50 -12.33 -0.67 1.77
C ASP A 50 -12.37 0.72 2.40
N PHE A 51 -12.80 1.71 1.64
CA PHE A 51 -12.92 3.05 2.19
C PHE A 51 -14.10 3.19 3.16
N MET A 52 -15.28 2.62 2.84
CA MET A 52 -16.44 2.69 3.71
C MET A 52 -16.20 1.97 5.05
N PHE A 53 -15.67 0.76 5.00
CA PHE A 53 -15.37 -0.03 6.20
C PHE A 53 -14.19 0.56 6.96
N GLY A 54 -13.12 0.91 6.26
CA GLY A 54 -11.97 1.59 6.84
C GLY A 54 -12.40 2.82 7.61
N SER A 55 -13.22 3.69 7.00
CA SER A 55 -13.71 4.90 7.66
C SER A 55 -14.49 4.61 8.95
N LEU A 56 -15.45 3.69 8.90
CA LEU A 56 -16.30 3.41 10.06
C LEU A 56 -15.55 2.65 11.17
N LEU A 57 -14.80 1.63 10.80
CA LEU A 57 -14.16 0.74 11.74
C LEU A 57 -12.89 1.35 12.34
N PHE A 58 -12.12 2.06 11.54
CA PHE A 58 -10.94 2.77 12.03
C PHE A 58 -11.35 3.91 12.97
N TRP A 59 -12.37 4.72 12.63
CA TRP A 59 -12.91 5.71 13.53
C TRP A 59 -13.38 5.11 14.85
N PHE A 60 -14.14 4.00 14.80
CA PHE A 60 -14.80 3.45 15.99
C PHE A 60 -13.82 2.77 16.95
N VAL A 61 -12.81 2.07 16.45
CA VAL A 61 -11.88 1.26 17.26
C VAL A 61 -10.43 1.41 16.82
N GLY A 62 -10.16 1.34 15.51
CA GLY A 62 -8.80 1.25 14.98
C GLY A 62 -7.93 2.46 15.35
N PHE A 63 -8.50 3.67 15.32
CA PHE A 63 -7.79 4.90 15.70
C PHE A 63 -7.31 4.86 17.15
N GLY A 64 -8.12 4.32 18.06
CA GLY A 64 -7.72 4.11 19.44
C GLY A 64 -6.60 3.07 19.60
N PHE A 65 -6.67 1.96 18.85
CA PHE A 65 -5.59 0.97 18.85
C PHE A 65 -4.27 1.54 18.30
N MET A 66 -4.36 2.46 17.35
CA MET A 66 -3.17 3.07 16.75
C MET A 66 -2.59 4.22 17.53
N PHE A 67 -3.43 5.14 18.01
CA PHE A 67 -3.01 6.41 18.64
C PHE A 67 -3.45 6.57 20.11
N GLY A 68 -4.12 5.57 20.67
CA GLY A 68 -4.55 5.57 22.06
C GLY A 68 -3.39 5.38 23.02
N SER A 69 -3.63 5.74 24.30
CA SER A 69 -2.64 5.54 25.35
C SER A 69 -2.32 4.05 25.54
N ASP A 70 -1.05 3.76 25.69
CA ASP A 70 -0.51 2.43 25.96
C ASP A 70 0.57 2.51 27.04
N GLY A 71 0.67 1.47 27.88
CA GLY A 71 1.71 1.34 28.89
C GLY A 71 2.93 0.51 28.46
N ALA A 72 2.88 -0.18 27.32
CA ALA A 72 3.90 -1.13 26.88
C ALA A 72 4.40 -0.91 25.43
N GLY A 73 3.85 0.03 24.69
CA GLY A 73 4.25 0.37 23.33
C GLY A 73 3.79 -0.62 22.25
N PHE A 74 2.82 -1.51 22.55
CA PHE A 74 2.38 -2.55 21.62
C PHE A 74 1.00 -2.31 21.00
N ILE A 75 0.07 -1.72 21.74
CA ILE A 75 -1.30 -1.47 21.32
C ILE A 75 -1.92 -0.37 22.17
N GLY A 76 -2.54 0.62 21.53
CA GLY A 76 -3.32 1.63 22.21
C GLY A 76 -4.67 1.11 22.73
N ALA A 77 -5.31 1.89 23.61
CA ALA A 77 -6.65 1.57 24.10
C ALA A 77 -7.72 1.90 23.04
N PRO A 78 -8.75 1.04 22.86
CA PRO A 78 -9.81 1.30 21.91
C PRO A 78 -10.61 2.54 22.31
N ASN A 79 -10.97 3.36 21.33
CA ASN A 79 -11.60 4.66 21.56
C ASN A 79 -13.16 4.62 21.54
N TRP A 80 -13.76 3.59 20.96
CA TRP A 80 -15.22 3.44 20.83
C TRP A 80 -15.92 4.69 20.25
N GLY A 81 -15.25 5.33 19.28
CA GLY A 81 -15.72 6.56 18.63
C GLY A 81 -15.47 7.85 19.40
N ASP A 82 -14.97 7.80 20.63
CA ASP A 82 -14.54 8.98 21.40
C ASP A 82 -13.14 9.41 20.97
N LEU A 83 -12.99 10.66 20.54
CA LEU A 83 -11.72 11.25 20.09
C LEU A 83 -11.06 12.13 21.15
N SER A 84 -11.68 12.30 22.30
CA SER A 84 -11.23 13.23 23.36
C SER A 84 -9.89 12.85 23.98
N PHE A 85 -9.46 11.59 23.83
CA PHE A 85 -8.17 11.08 24.30
C PHE A 85 -6.97 11.66 23.53
N TYR A 86 -7.13 11.95 22.24
CA TYR A 86 -6.05 12.44 21.38
C TYR A 86 -5.88 13.95 21.56
N LYS A 87 -4.68 14.37 21.91
CA LYS A 87 -4.34 15.78 22.15
C LYS A 87 -3.29 16.23 21.14
N SER A 88 -3.64 17.20 20.35
CA SER A 88 -2.79 17.84 19.34
C SER A 88 -3.19 19.30 19.17
N ASP A 89 -2.32 20.11 18.62
CA ASP A 89 -2.66 21.47 18.19
C ASP A 89 -3.55 21.45 16.94
N LEU A 90 -3.46 20.38 16.12
CA LEU A 90 -4.33 20.19 14.96
C LEU A 90 -5.67 19.56 15.38
N PRO A 91 -6.79 19.90 14.69
CA PRO A 91 -8.08 19.26 14.93
C PRO A 91 -8.00 17.74 14.76
N VAL A 92 -8.42 17.01 15.79
CA VAL A 92 -8.34 15.55 15.80
C VAL A 92 -9.16 14.90 14.68
N GLU A 93 -10.28 15.48 14.29
CA GLU A 93 -11.12 15.00 13.22
C GLU A 93 -10.39 15.07 11.85
N GLY A 94 -9.59 16.13 11.67
CA GLY A 94 -8.75 16.29 10.49
C GLY A 94 -7.61 15.25 10.46
N PHE A 95 -6.99 14.99 11.59
CA PHE A 95 -5.97 13.95 11.72
C PHE A 95 -6.56 12.55 11.54
N LEU A 96 -7.74 12.29 12.12
CA LEU A 96 -8.44 11.02 11.93
C LEU A 96 -8.75 10.74 10.45
N ILE A 97 -9.29 11.71 9.70
CA ILE A 97 -9.56 11.47 8.26
C ILE A 97 -8.28 11.28 7.46
N PHE A 98 -7.20 11.99 7.81
CA PHE A 98 -5.90 11.79 7.20
C PHE A 98 -5.38 10.35 7.44
N GLU A 99 -5.40 9.85 8.65
CA GLU A 99 -4.99 8.49 8.99
C GLU A 99 -5.95 7.41 8.42
N THR A 100 -7.24 7.73 8.31
CA THR A 100 -8.24 6.83 7.71
C THR A 100 -7.91 6.47 6.25
N VAL A 101 -7.46 7.43 5.46
CA VAL A 101 -7.12 7.17 4.06
C VAL A 101 -5.87 6.29 3.90
N PHE A 102 -4.97 6.30 4.88
CA PHE A 102 -3.81 5.38 4.94
C PHE A 102 -4.26 3.97 5.34
N CYS A 103 -5.09 3.85 6.36
CA CYS A 103 -5.70 2.58 6.77
C CYS A 103 -6.43 1.89 5.61
N ALA A 104 -7.31 2.62 4.91
CA ALA A 104 -8.02 2.11 3.75
C ALA A 104 -7.07 1.65 2.63
N THR A 105 -5.96 2.37 2.41
CA THR A 105 -4.96 2.01 1.41
C THR A 105 -4.32 0.66 1.70
N SER A 106 -3.98 0.35 2.96
CA SER A 106 -3.38 -0.94 3.32
C SER A 106 -4.31 -2.12 3.02
N ALA A 107 -5.62 -1.97 3.25
CA ALA A 107 -6.63 -2.97 2.91
C ALA A 107 -6.83 -3.11 1.39
N THR A 108 -6.87 -1.97 0.67
CA THR A 108 -7.07 -1.94 -0.79
C THR A 108 -5.95 -2.66 -1.55
N ILE A 109 -4.70 -2.60 -1.09
CA ILE A 109 -3.56 -3.31 -1.71
C ILE A 109 -3.85 -4.82 -1.81
N VAL A 110 -4.49 -5.41 -0.82
CA VAL A 110 -4.81 -6.84 -0.80
C VAL A 110 -5.83 -7.21 -1.89
N SER A 111 -6.72 -6.29 -2.23
CA SER A 111 -7.77 -6.47 -3.25
C SER A 111 -7.20 -6.98 -4.57
N GLY A 112 -6.13 -6.36 -5.06
CA GLY A 112 -5.55 -6.65 -6.37
C GLY A 112 -5.04 -8.08 -6.51
N ALA A 113 -4.31 -8.57 -5.51
CA ALA A 113 -3.75 -9.94 -5.52
C ALA A 113 -4.83 -11.03 -5.46
N MET A 114 -5.97 -10.73 -4.86
CA MET A 114 -7.08 -11.66 -4.68
C MET A 114 -8.20 -11.50 -5.71
N ALA A 115 -8.01 -10.65 -6.71
CA ALA A 115 -9.00 -10.33 -7.73
C ALA A 115 -9.46 -11.55 -8.54
N GLU A 116 -10.70 -11.46 -9.07
CA GLU A 116 -11.35 -12.39 -10.01
C GLU A 116 -11.82 -13.75 -9.44
N ARG A 117 -11.54 -14.08 -8.15
CA ARG A 117 -11.91 -15.39 -7.60
C ARG A 117 -12.28 -15.39 -6.11
N THR A 118 -12.23 -14.25 -5.43
CA THR A 118 -12.59 -14.13 -4.01
C THR A 118 -14.09 -13.91 -3.85
N LYS A 119 -14.74 -14.60 -2.89
CA LYS A 119 -16.12 -14.30 -2.50
C LYS A 119 -16.22 -12.89 -1.95
N PHE A 120 -17.16 -12.09 -2.41
CA PHE A 120 -17.34 -10.72 -1.95
C PHE A 120 -17.63 -10.63 -0.44
N SER A 121 -18.46 -11.52 0.09
CA SER A 121 -18.73 -11.56 1.53
C SER A 121 -17.49 -11.80 2.39
N MET A 122 -16.53 -12.59 1.90
CA MET A 122 -15.26 -12.83 2.62
C MET A 122 -14.28 -11.66 2.45
N TYR A 123 -14.43 -10.93 1.36
CA TYR A 123 -13.74 -9.65 1.19
C TYR A 123 -14.09 -8.67 2.30
N LEU A 124 -15.39 -8.50 2.59
CA LEU A 124 -15.87 -7.65 3.69
C LEU A 124 -15.23 -8.03 5.04
N VAL A 125 -15.14 -9.33 5.32
CA VAL A 125 -14.57 -9.83 6.58
C VAL A 125 -13.09 -9.47 6.70
N TYR A 126 -12.28 -9.75 5.68
CA TYR A 126 -10.85 -9.50 5.83
C TYR A 126 -10.49 -8.01 5.76
N SER A 127 -11.19 -7.21 4.96
CA SER A 127 -11.03 -5.76 4.95
C SER A 127 -11.35 -5.15 6.33
N ALA A 128 -12.43 -5.61 6.96
CA ALA A 128 -12.78 -5.22 8.31
C ALA A 128 -11.70 -5.57 9.34
N VAL A 129 -11.16 -6.79 9.30
CA VAL A 129 -10.12 -7.24 10.24
C VAL A 129 -8.80 -6.47 10.03
N ILE A 130 -8.43 -6.20 8.79
CA ILE A 130 -7.24 -5.38 8.49
C ILE A 130 -7.39 -3.99 9.08
N SER A 131 -8.51 -3.32 8.83
CA SER A 131 -8.76 -1.95 9.28
C SER A 131 -8.95 -1.81 10.79
N LEU A 132 -9.48 -2.87 11.47
CA LEU A 132 -9.69 -2.86 12.91
C LEU A 132 -8.45 -3.24 13.72
N PHE A 133 -7.68 -4.21 13.27
CA PHE A 133 -6.68 -4.86 14.11
C PHE A 133 -5.28 -4.90 13.47
N ILE A 134 -5.15 -5.40 12.21
CA ILE A 134 -3.83 -5.71 11.68
C ILE A 134 -3.03 -4.44 11.48
N TYR A 135 -3.58 -3.50 10.72
CA TYR A 135 -2.96 -2.22 10.43
C TYR A 135 -2.82 -1.31 11.68
N PRO A 136 -3.87 -1.09 12.51
CA PRO A 136 -3.72 -0.18 13.64
C PRO A 136 -2.72 -0.64 14.70
N ILE A 137 -2.61 -1.95 14.94
CA ILE A 137 -1.70 -2.47 15.97
C ILE A 137 -0.24 -2.28 15.56
N GLU A 138 0.12 -2.60 14.33
CA GLU A 138 1.50 -2.41 13.89
C GLU A 138 1.82 -0.92 13.64
N GLY A 139 0.84 -0.14 13.19
CA GLY A 139 0.96 1.31 13.08
C GLY A 139 1.19 2.00 14.44
N HIS A 140 0.67 1.43 15.53
CA HIS A 140 0.96 1.91 16.88
C HIS A 140 2.44 1.81 17.22
N TRP A 141 3.13 0.75 16.76
CA TRP A 141 4.55 0.53 17.08
C TRP A 141 5.46 1.66 16.61
N THR A 142 5.03 2.40 15.58
CA THR A 142 5.76 3.52 14.97
C THR A 142 5.02 4.84 15.14
N TRP A 143 4.01 5.09 14.35
CA TRP A 143 3.30 6.37 14.31
C TRP A 143 2.47 6.64 15.58
N GLY A 144 2.04 5.58 16.26
CA GLY A 144 1.39 5.68 17.58
C GLY A 144 2.35 5.94 18.75
N GLY A 145 3.65 6.07 18.49
CA GLY A 145 4.67 6.30 19.53
C GLY A 145 5.03 5.04 20.32
N GLY A 146 4.87 3.85 19.73
CA GLY A 146 5.20 2.57 20.36
C GLY A 146 6.69 2.20 20.28
N TRP A 147 6.99 0.96 20.61
CA TRP A 147 8.35 0.46 20.86
C TRP A 147 9.32 0.57 19.68
N LEU A 148 8.84 0.53 18.41
CA LEU A 148 9.71 0.74 17.25
C LEU A 148 10.11 2.21 17.10
N ALA A 149 9.21 3.15 17.41
CA ALA A 149 9.54 4.56 17.45
C ALA A 149 10.62 4.85 18.51
N ASP A 150 10.54 4.22 19.68
CA ASP A 150 11.54 4.35 20.74
C ASP A 150 12.92 3.82 20.32
N LEU A 151 12.95 2.83 19.42
CA LEU A 151 14.21 2.32 18.84
C LEU A 151 14.77 3.21 17.72
N GLY A 152 14.01 4.21 17.25
CA GLY A 152 14.39 5.09 16.15
C GLY A 152 14.09 4.51 14.77
N PHE A 153 13.13 3.58 14.64
CA PHE A 153 12.65 3.13 13.34
C PHE A 153 11.98 4.28 12.59
N HIS A 154 12.34 4.47 11.34
CA HIS A 154 11.88 5.55 10.51
C HIS A 154 11.11 5.04 9.29
N ASP A 155 9.84 5.36 9.22
CA ASP A 155 8.99 5.17 8.06
C ASP A 155 8.08 6.39 7.92
N PHE A 156 8.55 7.36 7.12
CA PHE A 156 7.94 8.70 7.07
C PHE A 156 6.47 8.66 6.63
N ALA A 157 6.17 7.90 5.60
CA ALA A 157 4.82 7.86 5.06
C ALA A 157 4.30 6.42 4.79
N GLY A 158 5.02 5.35 5.16
CA GLY A 158 4.46 4.00 5.17
C GLY A 158 4.94 3.03 4.09
N SER A 159 6.23 3.05 3.69
CA SER A 159 6.77 1.94 2.88
C SER A 159 6.59 0.59 3.59
N ALA A 160 6.81 0.55 4.91
CA ALA A 160 6.58 -0.62 5.75
C ALA A 160 5.13 -0.69 6.20
N ILE A 161 4.69 0.30 6.98
CA ILE A 161 3.41 0.32 7.73
C ILE A 161 2.20 0.15 6.80
N VAL A 162 2.20 0.75 5.62
CA VAL A 162 1.07 0.66 4.68
C VAL A 162 1.35 -0.35 3.58
N HIS A 163 2.48 -0.14 2.88
CA HIS A 163 2.71 -0.86 1.62
C HIS A 163 3.24 -2.27 1.84
N SER A 164 4.25 -2.48 2.68
CA SER A 164 4.76 -3.82 2.92
C SER A 164 3.72 -4.69 3.63
N VAL A 165 3.04 -4.16 4.65
CA VAL A 165 1.92 -4.85 5.32
C VAL A 165 0.85 -5.27 4.31
N GLY A 166 0.34 -4.33 3.49
CA GLY A 166 -0.64 -4.65 2.45
C GLY A 166 -0.12 -5.67 1.43
N GLY A 167 1.15 -5.56 1.02
CA GLY A 167 1.78 -6.45 0.06
C GLY A 167 2.03 -7.87 0.58
N VAL A 168 2.43 -8.01 1.86
CA VAL A 168 2.58 -9.30 2.54
C VAL A 168 1.23 -9.98 2.75
N LEU A 169 0.21 -9.23 3.21
CA LEU A 169 -1.17 -9.73 3.32
C LEU A 169 -1.70 -10.17 1.95
N ALA A 170 -1.42 -9.41 0.88
CA ALA A 170 -1.76 -9.75 -0.50
C ALA A 170 -1.14 -11.08 -0.94
N LEU A 171 0.14 -11.29 -0.63
CA LEU A 171 0.87 -12.53 -0.94
C LEU A 171 0.26 -13.73 -0.20
N ILE A 172 0.05 -13.62 1.10
CA ILE A 172 -0.55 -14.69 1.93
C ILE A 172 -1.99 -14.98 1.48
N GLY A 173 -2.77 -13.94 1.18
CA GLY A 173 -4.12 -14.08 0.63
C GLY A 173 -4.13 -14.80 -0.71
N ALA A 174 -3.25 -14.45 -1.64
CA ALA A 174 -3.12 -15.12 -2.93
C ALA A 174 -2.73 -16.60 -2.78
N ILE A 175 -1.82 -16.94 -1.84
CA ILE A 175 -1.44 -18.32 -1.52
C ILE A 175 -2.66 -19.09 -0.97
N ALA A 176 -3.37 -18.53 0.00
CA ALA A 176 -4.53 -19.18 0.60
C ALA A 176 -5.67 -19.41 -0.41
N LEU A 177 -5.87 -18.47 -1.33
CA LEU A 177 -6.93 -18.50 -2.35
C LEU A 177 -6.60 -19.46 -3.51
N GLY A 178 -5.32 -19.54 -3.89
CA GLY A 178 -4.84 -20.31 -5.04
C GLY A 178 -4.97 -19.56 -6.37
N PRO A 179 -4.37 -20.07 -7.45
CA PRO A 179 -4.34 -19.40 -8.76
C PRO A 179 -5.70 -19.41 -9.46
N ARG A 180 -5.92 -18.42 -10.34
CA ARG A 180 -7.10 -18.36 -11.23
C ARG A 180 -7.14 -19.58 -12.15
N ILE A 181 -8.34 -19.98 -12.53
CA ILE A 181 -8.55 -21.08 -13.48
C ILE A 181 -7.81 -20.77 -14.78
N GLY A 182 -6.98 -21.71 -15.22
CA GLY A 182 -6.20 -21.61 -16.46
C GLY A 182 -4.91 -20.78 -16.36
N LYS A 183 -4.54 -20.28 -15.17
CA LYS A 183 -3.29 -19.53 -14.95
C LYS A 183 -2.04 -20.36 -15.20
N TYR A 184 -2.05 -21.61 -14.78
CA TYR A 184 -0.94 -22.55 -15.00
C TYR A 184 -1.40 -23.74 -15.84
N THR A 185 -0.49 -24.24 -16.69
CA THR A 185 -0.69 -25.48 -17.44
C THR A 185 -0.45 -26.70 -16.55
N SER A 186 -0.83 -27.88 -17.03
CA SER A 186 -0.58 -29.14 -16.30
C SER A 186 0.90 -29.44 -16.08
N ASP A 187 1.79 -28.91 -16.94
CA ASP A 187 3.25 -28.98 -16.82
C ASP A 187 3.85 -27.80 -16.02
N GLY A 188 3.01 -27.02 -15.34
CA GLY A 188 3.43 -25.94 -14.43
C GLY A 188 3.85 -24.63 -15.10
N LYS A 189 3.68 -24.47 -16.42
CA LYS A 189 4.01 -23.22 -17.11
C LYS A 189 2.96 -22.13 -16.82
N SER A 190 3.44 -20.94 -16.48
CA SER A 190 2.57 -19.77 -16.32
C SER A 190 2.01 -19.29 -17.65
N ARG A 191 0.72 -18.96 -17.67
CA ARG A 191 0.01 -18.32 -18.78
C ARG A 191 -0.33 -16.88 -18.42
N ALA A 192 -0.16 -15.97 -19.40
CA ALA A 192 -0.63 -14.61 -19.24
C ALA A 192 -2.17 -14.59 -19.26
N ILE A 193 -2.76 -13.92 -18.28
CA ILE A 193 -4.18 -13.53 -18.27
C ILE A 193 -4.20 -12.01 -18.35
N PRO A 194 -4.26 -11.43 -19.56
CA PRO A 194 -4.17 -9.98 -19.74
C PRO A 194 -5.38 -9.26 -19.15
N GLY A 195 -5.12 -8.05 -18.66
CA GLY A 195 -6.17 -7.11 -18.31
C GLY A 195 -6.96 -6.66 -19.54
N HIS A 196 -8.19 -6.21 -19.30
CA HIS A 196 -9.06 -5.85 -20.43
C HIS A 196 -8.88 -4.40 -20.90
N ASN A 197 -8.31 -3.51 -20.09
CA ASN A 197 -8.24 -2.09 -20.41
C ASN A 197 -7.00 -1.39 -19.82
N LEU A 198 -5.91 -1.41 -20.57
CA LEU A 198 -4.67 -0.74 -20.15
C LEU A 198 -4.80 0.80 -20.11
N THR A 199 -5.77 1.40 -20.82
CA THR A 199 -6.04 2.85 -20.71
C THR A 199 -6.57 3.20 -19.32
N MET A 200 -7.50 2.40 -18.78
CA MET A 200 -7.97 2.55 -17.41
C MET A 200 -6.82 2.37 -16.41
N ALA A 201 -5.99 1.33 -16.59
CA ALA A 201 -4.85 1.09 -15.73
C ALA A 201 -3.87 2.27 -15.74
N ALA A 202 -3.56 2.82 -16.92
CA ALA A 202 -2.68 3.98 -17.03
C ALA A 202 -3.26 5.23 -16.35
N LEU A 203 -4.54 5.51 -16.54
CA LEU A 203 -5.22 6.62 -15.85
C LEU A 203 -5.19 6.40 -14.34
N GLY A 204 -5.46 5.19 -13.88
CA GLY A 204 -5.38 4.82 -12.46
C GLY A 204 -4.01 5.11 -11.86
N VAL A 205 -2.92 4.75 -12.56
CA VAL A 205 -1.55 5.02 -12.10
C VAL A 205 -1.24 6.52 -12.07
N PHE A 206 -1.72 7.33 -13.02
CA PHE A 206 -1.57 8.79 -12.94
C PHE A 206 -2.30 9.38 -11.73
N ILE A 207 -3.52 8.90 -11.44
CA ILE A 207 -4.27 9.33 -10.26
C ILE A 207 -3.54 8.91 -8.97
N LEU A 208 -3.00 7.70 -8.91
CA LEU A 208 -2.18 7.23 -7.79
C LEU A 208 -0.92 8.10 -7.61
N TRP A 209 -0.22 8.43 -8.69
CA TRP A 209 0.95 9.31 -8.62
C TRP A 209 0.59 10.71 -8.09
N MET A 210 -0.48 11.29 -8.58
CA MET A 210 -0.99 12.57 -8.06
C MET A 210 -1.37 12.47 -6.58
N GLY A 211 -2.07 11.40 -6.18
CA GLY A 211 -2.44 11.14 -4.79
C GLY A 211 -1.23 10.96 -3.87
N TRP A 212 -0.11 10.46 -4.40
CA TRP A 212 1.14 10.31 -3.64
C TRP A 212 1.75 11.66 -3.21
N PHE A 213 1.39 12.76 -3.86
CA PHE A 213 1.73 14.10 -3.37
C PHE A 213 0.92 14.51 -2.13
N GLY A 214 -0.21 13.87 -1.87
CA GLY A 214 -0.89 13.91 -0.58
C GLY A 214 -0.32 12.90 0.42
N PHE A 215 0.09 11.73 -0.08
CA PHE A 215 0.59 10.64 0.76
C PHE A 215 1.94 11.00 1.42
N ASN A 216 2.97 11.28 0.65
CA ASN A 216 4.31 11.58 1.17
C ASN A 216 4.43 13.02 1.68
N PRO A 217 4.29 14.09 0.88
CA PRO A 217 4.38 15.45 1.40
C PRO A 217 3.32 15.78 2.46
N GLY A 218 2.14 15.16 2.37
CA GLY A 218 1.08 15.30 3.36
C GLY A 218 1.46 14.79 4.76
N SER A 219 2.31 13.77 4.84
CA SER A 219 2.80 13.19 6.10
C SER A 219 3.69 14.14 6.89
N GLN A 220 4.09 15.30 6.33
CA GLN A 220 4.68 16.39 7.09
C GLN A 220 3.68 17.01 8.10
N LEU A 221 2.37 16.87 7.87
CA LEU A 221 1.26 17.35 8.70
C LEU A 221 1.26 18.87 8.98
N ALA A 222 2.23 19.61 8.48
CA ALA A 222 2.40 21.04 8.70
C ALA A 222 2.98 21.74 7.45
N ALA A 223 2.46 22.91 7.11
CA ALA A 223 2.93 23.76 6.01
C ALA A 223 3.47 25.12 6.48
N SER A 224 3.19 25.48 7.74
CA SER A 224 3.58 26.76 8.32
C SER A 224 5.07 26.82 8.65
N GLY A 225 5.66 27.99 8.50
CA GLY A 225 7.07 28.22 8.80
C GLY A 225 8.02 27.76 7.68
N GLU A 226 9.28 28.18 7.76
CA GLU A 226 10.28 27.90 6.73
C GLU A 226 10.65 26.41 6.68
N VAL A 227 10.84 25.80 7.84
CA VAL A 227 11.23 24.38 7.96
C VAL A 227 10.23 23.47 7.26
N ASN A 228 8.92 23.65 7.52
CA ASN A 228 7.88 22.81 6.90
C ASN A 228 7.76 23.06 5.40
N ARG A 229 7.87 24.32 4.94
CA ARG A 229 7.84 24.62 3.50
C ARG A 229 8.99 23.96 2.75
N VAL A 230 10.19 23.96 3.33
CA VAL A 230 11.37 23.31 2.73
C VAL A 230 11.17 21.78 2.73
N ALA A 231 10.75 21.20 3.86
CA ALA A 231 10.49 19.76 4.00
C ALA A 231 9.45 19.28 2.97
N ILE A 232 8.27 19.90 2.91
CA ILE A 232 7.24 19.56 1.91
C ILE A 232 7.79 19.60 0.50
N SER A 233 8.50 20.70 0.14
CA SER A 233 9.04 20.87 -1.21
C SER A 233 10.08 19.80 -1.56
N HIS A 234 10.91 19.42 -0.59
CA HIS A 234 11.88 18.33 -0.72
C HIS A 234 11.16 16.99 -0.95
N VAL A 235 10.17 16.65 -0.13
CA VAL A 235 9.41 15.40 -0.23
C VAL A 235 8.62 15.30 -1.54
N PHE A 236 8.08 16.42 -2.06
CA PHE A 236 7.49 16.46 -3.41
C PHE A 236 8.51 16.06 -4.48
N LEU A 237 9.71 16.64 -4.41
CA LEU A 237 10.77 16.39 -5.40
C LEU A 237 11.24 14.93 -5.34
N THR A 238 11.58 14.42 -4.16
CA THR A 238 12.09 13.05 -3.98
C THR A 238 11.06 12.01 -4.39
N THR A 239 9.79 12.22 -4.03
CA THR A 239 8.66 11.36 -4.45
C THR A 239 8.54 11.33 -5.97
N ASN A 240 8.54 12.48 -6.63
CA ASN A 240 8.41 12.56 -8.08
C ASN A 240 9.60 11.92 -8.82
N LEU A 241 10.82 12.15 -8.33
CA LEU A 241 12.03 11.61 -8.95
C LEU A 241 12.08 10.07 -8.84
N ALA A 242 11.71 9.51 -7.69
CA ALA A 242 11.69 8.07 -7.51
C ALA A 242 10.64 7.38 -8.39
N ALA A 243 9.45 7.97 -8.52
CA ALA A 243 8.40 7.49 -9.41
C ALA A 243 8.86 7.44 -10.87
N ALA A 244 9.41 8.55 -11.35
CA ALA A 244 9.94 8.67 -12.71
C ALA A 244 11.08 7.67 -12.96
N ALA A 245 12.02 7.56 -12.03
CA ALA A 245 13.17 6.65 -12.12
C ALA A 245 12.72 5.18 -12.14
N GLY A 246 11.76 4.78 -11.31
CA GLY A 246 11.19 3.44 -11.29
C GLY A 246 10.52 3.06 -12.62
N GLY A 247 9.70 3.96 -13.15
CA GLY A 247 9.06 3.79 -14.47
C GLY A 247 10.08 3.66 -15.60
N VAL A 248 11.07 4.54 -15.65
CA VAL A 248 12.14 4.55 -16.66
C VAL A 248 12.97 3.25 -16.59
N ALA A 249 13.38 2.84 -15.39
CA ALA A 249 14.16 1.61 -15.20
C ALA A 249 13.40 0.38 -15.69
N THR A 250 12.13 0.26 -15.31
CA THR A 250 11.27 -0.85 -15.74
C THR A 250 11.02 -0.84 -17.24
N MET A 251 10.79 0.33 -17.83
CA MET A 251 10.60 0.48 -19.28
C MET A 251 11.82 -0.03 -20.04
N PHE A 252 13.02 0.45 -19.71
CA PHE A 252 14.25 0.03 -20.40
C PHE A 252 14.57 -1.45 -20.15
N LEU A 253 14.40 -1.94 -18.90
CA LEU A 253 14.65 -3.34 -18.58
C LEU A 253 13.73 -4.26 -19.39
N THR A 254 12.44 -3.93 -19.48
CA THR A 254 11.49 -4.74 -20.28
C THR A 254 11.77 -4.65 -21.76
N TRP A 255 12.20 -3.49 -22.26
CA TRP A 255 12.59 -3.34 -23.64
C TRP A 255 13.79 -4.21 -24.00
N ILE A 256 14.84 -4.19 -23.18
CA ILE A 256 16.01 -5.04 -23.37
C ILE A 256 15.67 -6.53 -23.26
N LYS A 257 14.89 -6.88 -22.24
CA LYS A 257 14.60 -8.28 -21.90
C LYS A 257 13.60 -8.95 -22.84
N TYR A 258 12.58 -8.20 -23.29
CA TYR A 258 11.47 -8.73 -24.10
C TYR A 258 11.41 -8.18 -25.53
N GLY A 259 12.34 -7.32 -25.91
CA GLY A 259 12.42 -6.70 -27.24
C GLY A 259 11.43 -5.55 -27.47
N LYS A 260 10.54 -5.29 -26.52
CA LYS A 260 9.56 -4.18 -26.55
C LYS A 260 9.31 -3.66 -25.12
N PRO A 261 9.12 -2.34 -24.95
CA PRO A 261 8.75 -1.81 -23.63
C PRO A 261 7.34 -2.25 -23.25
N SER A 262 7.17 -2.78 -22.06
CA SER A 262 5.87 -3.23 -21.54
C SER A 262 5.17 -2.09 -20.83
N LEU A 263 4.01 -1.63 -21.33
CA LEU A 263 3.22 -0.59 -20.66
C LEU A 263 2.79 -1.03 -19.25
N SER A 264 2.23 -2.22 -19.09
CA SER A 264 1.74 -2.70 -17.79
C SER A 264 2.84 -2.81 -16.75
N LEU A 265 4.03 -3.31 -17.12
CA LEU A 265 5.16 -3.37 -16.20
C LEU A 265 5.73 -1.98 -15.92
N THR A 266 5.78 -1.08 -16.92
CA THR A 266 6.21 0.31 -16.71
C THR A 266 5.32 1.05 -15.73
N LEU A 267 3.99 0.87 -15.82
CA LEU A 267 3.02 1.42 -14.86
C LEU A 267 3.30 0.91 -13.44
N ASN A 268 3.51 -0.39 -13.27
CA ASN A 268 3.92 -0.96 -11.99
C ASN A 268 5.30 -0.46 -11.54
N GLY A 269 6.22 -0.15 -12.47
CA GLY A 269 7.52 0.43 -12.17
C GLY A 269 7.43 1.84 -11.57
N VAL A 270 6.49 2.66 -12.05
CA VAL A 270 6.17 3.96 -11.44
C VAL A 270 5.71 3.75 -9.99
N LEU A 271 4.77 2.84 -9.76
CA LEU A 271 4.27 2.53 -8.43
C LEU A 271 5.37 1.94 -7.51
N ALA A 272 6.25 1.10 -8.03
CA ALA A 272 7.38 0.55 -7.29
C ALA A 272 8.35 1.65 -6.81
N GLY A 273 8.62 2.65 -7.65
CA GLY A 273 9.41 3.82 -7.27
C GLY A 273 8.73 4.65 -6.18
N LEU A 274 7.42 4.87 -6.31
CA LEU A 274 6.60 5.56 -5.30
C LEU A 274 6.60 4.82 -3.96
N VAL A 275 6.34 3.53 -3.95
CA VAL A 275 6.37 2.70 -2.73
C VAL A 275 7.76 2.70 -2.09
N GLY A 276 8.82 2.52 -2.90
CA GLY A 276 10.18 2.44 -2.38
C GLY A 276 10.67 3.72 -1.72
N ILE A 277 10.25 4.90 -2.20
CA ILE A 277 10.69 6.17 -1.62
C ILE A 277 9.91 6.56 -0.36
N THR A 278 8.75 5.98 -0.13
CA THR A 278 7.77 6.42 0.87
C THR A 278 8.31 6.41 2.31
N ALA A 279 9.24 5.49 2.67
CA ALA A 279 9.85 5.47 4.01
C ALA A 279 10.85 6.61 4.23
N GLY A 280 11.61 6.98 3.21
CA GLY A 280 12.76 7.87 3.35
C GLY A 280 12.67 9.15 2.52
N CYS A 281 11.51 9.49 2.01
CA CYS A 281 11.34 10.63 1.10
C CYS A 281 11.77 11.98 1.71
N ASP A 282 11.76 12.09 3.03
CA ASP A 282 12.17 13.27 3.81
C ASP A 282 13.67 13.30 4.14
N VAL A 283 14.33 12.13 4.25
CA VAL A 283 15.71 12.01 4.74
C VAL A 283 16.74 11.66 3.67
N VAL A 284 16.33 11.27 2.47
CA VAL A 284 17.27 10.98 1.37
C VAL A 284 17.48 12.17 0.47
N SER A 285 18.66 12.28 -0.16
CA SER A 285 18.90 13.30 -1.18
C SER A 285 18.09 13.06 -2.46
N PRO A 286 17.89 14.04 -3.35
CA PRO A 286 17.25 13.84 -4.65
C PRO A 286 17.93 12.74 -5.49
N LEU A 287 19.25 12.62 -5.41
CA LEU A 287 19.99 11.53 -6.07
C LEU A 287 19.68 10.18 -5.40
N GLY A 288 19.60 10.15 -4.07
CA GLY A 288 19.18 8.95 -3.31
C GLY A 288 17.79 8.47 -3.74
N ALA A 289 16.85 9.41 -3.94
CA ALA A 289 15.50 9.09 -4.43
C ALA A 289 15.52 8.48 -5.84
N VAL A 290 16.32 9.01 -6.76
CA VAL A 290 16.52 8.41 -8.09
C VAL A 290 17.09 6.99 -7.97
N ILE A 291 18.09 6.77 -7.12
CA ILE A 291 18.70 5.45 -6.91
C ILE A 291 17.64 4.45 -6.36
N ILE A 292 16.85 4.85 -5.36
CA ILE A 292 15.76 4.02 -4.83
C ILE A 292 14.78 3.65 -5.94
N GLY A 293 14.33 4.63 -6.73
CA GLY A 293 13.40 4.39 -7.83
C GLY A 293 13.96 3.41 -8.87
N LEU A 294 15.21 3.61 -9.31
CA LEU A 294 15.87 2.72 -10.27
C LEU A 294 15.97 1.29 -9.74
N ILE A 295 16.39 1.11 -8.50
CA ILE A 295 16.53 -0.22 -7.86
C ILE A 295 15.15 -0.89 -7.76
N CYS A 296 14.13 -0.19 -7.24
CA CYS A 296 12.78 -0.73 -7.12
C CYS A 296 12.18 -1.10 -8.48
N GLY A 297 12.36 -0.26 -9.51
CA GLY A 297 11.88 -0.55 -10.86
C GLY A 297 12.52 -1.79 -11.50
N VAL A 298 13.81 -2.03 -11.22
CA VAL A 298 14.50 -3.25 -11.68
C VAL A 298 14.06 -4.47 -10.90
N VAL A 299 14.07 -4.40 -9.56
CA VAL A 299 13.73 -5.52 -8.66
C VAL A 299 12.29 -5.97 -8.88
N LEU A 300 11.36 -5.04 -9.12
CA LEU A 300 9.96 -5.33 -9.42
C LEU A 300 9.79 -6.38 -10.54
N VAL A 301 10.50 -6.22 -11.66
CA VAL A 301 10.36 -7.13 -12.81
C VAL A 301 10.76 -8.54 -12.44
N PHE A 302 11.86 -8.68 -11.71
CA PHE A 302 12.32 -9.99 -11.25
C PHE A 302 11.43 -10.58 -10.17
N ALA A 303 10.90 -9.75 -9.27
CA ALA A 303 9.97 -10.17 -8.21
C ALA A 303 8.66 -10.74 -8.81
N ILE A 304 8.06 -10.04 -9.79
CA ILE A 304 6.86 -10.52 -10.48
C ILE A 304 7.14 -11.87 -11.15
N GLU A 305 8.25 -12.00 -11.88
CA GLU A 305 8.60 -13.27 -12.52
C GLU A 305 8.86 -14.40 -11.52
N PHE A 306 9.52 -14.08 -10.41
CA PHE A 306 9.83 -15.05 -9.37
C PHE A 306 8.55 -15.56 -8.67
N ILE A 307 7.68 -14.65 -8.27
CA ILE A 307 6.40 -14.97 -7.61
C ILE A 307 5.52 -15.79 -8.56
N ASP A 308 5.37 -15.34 -9.81
CA ASP A 308 4.52 -16.01 -10.80
C ASP A 308 5.12 -17.34 -11.28
N ARG A 309 6.37 -17.35 -11.75
CA ARG A 309 6.93 -18.49 -12.48
C ARG A 309 7.64 -19.51 -11.60
N LYS A 310 8.15 -19.10 -10.42
CA LYS A 310 8.90 -19.98 -9.53
C LYS A 310 8.06 -20.43 -8.34
N LEU A 311 7.36 -19.50 -7.71
CA LEU A 311 6.51 -19.81 -6.56
C LEU A 311 5.10 -20.28 -6.99
N HIS A 312 4.70 -20.08 -8.24
CA HIS A 312 3.37 -20.39 -8.77
C HIS A 312 2.24 -19.70 -7.98
N ILE A 313 2.48 -18.46 -7.58
CA ILE A 313 1.50 -17.63 -6.89
C ILE A 313 0.92 -16.64 -7.90
N ASP A 314 -0.40 -16.69 -8.10
CA ASP A 314 -1.11 -15.84 -9.04
C ASP A 314 -1.55 -14.53 -8.38
N ASP A 315 -0.81 -13.48 -8.66
CA ASP A 315 -1.09 -12.10 -8.28
C ASP A 315 -1.47 -11.31 -9.55
N PRO A 316 -2.77 -11.06 -9.79
CA PRO A 316 -3.26 -10.49 -11.04
C PRO A 316 -2.67 -9.13 -11.41
N VAL A 317 -2.43 -8.28 -10.42
CA VAL A 317 -1.97 -6.89 -10.63
C VAL A 317 -0.52 -6.65 -10.20
N GLY A 318 0.11 -7.64 -9.56
CA GLY A 318 1.48 -7.54 -9.05
C GLY A 318 1.58 -6.81 -7.70
N ALA A 319 0.50 -6.76 -6.92
CA ALA A 319 0.44 -6.04 -5.64
C ALA A 319 1.52 -6.49 -4.66
N SER A 320 1.76 -7.80 -4.53
CA SER A 320 2.80 -8.35 -3.65
C SER A 320 4.21 -7.87 -4.05
N SER A 321 4.48 -7.75 -5.35
CA SER A 321 5.78 -7.28 -5.85
C SER A 321 5.93 -5.77 -5.70
N VAL A 322 4.90 -5.00 -6.07
CA VAL A 322 4.91 -3.53 -5.99
C VAL A 322 4.97 -3.08 -4.53
N HIS A 323 4.08 -3.58 -3.69
CA HIS A 323 3.92 -3.07 -2.33
C HIS A 323 4.76 -3.86 -1.32
N GLY A 324 4.74 -5.20 -1.36
CA GLY A 324 5.53 -6.03 -0.45
C GLY A 324 7.02 -5.91 -0.71
N VAL A 325 7.49 -6.36 -1.88
CA VAL A 325 8.92 -6.40 -2.17
C VAL A 325 9.54 -4.99 -2.20
N CYS A 326 8.89 -4.01 -2.87
CA CYS A 326 9.45 -2.66 -2.96
C CYS A 326 9.27 -1.87 -1.66
N GLY A 327 8.25 -2.18 -0.82
CA GLY A 327 8.12 -1.60 0.52
C GLY A 327 9.26 -2.05 1.46
N ILE A 328 9.54 -3.36 1.49
CA ILE A 328 10.70 -3.92 2.21
C ILE A 328 11.99 -3.25 1.73
N LEU A 329 12.19 -3.23 0.43
CA LEU A 329 13.42 -2.72 -0.17
C LEU A 329 13.59 -1.22 0.09
N GLY A 330 12.53 -0.42 -0.03
CA GLY A 330 12.55 1.01 0.23
C GLY A 330 12.91 1.33 1.68
N THR A 331 12.33 0.60 2.63
CA THR A 331 12.64 0.73 4.07
C THR A 331 14.12 0.43 4.35
N LEU A 332 14.67 -0.63 3.75
CA LEU A 332 16.10 -0.98 3.89
C LEU A 332 17.00 0.06 3.21
N LEU A 333 16.63 0.52 2.01
CA LEU A 333 17.38 1.55 1.28
C LEU A 333 17.38 2.90 2.00
N THR A 334 16.36 3.21 2.77
CA THR A 334 16.33 4.39 3.66
C THR A 334 17.48 4.30 4.67
N GLY A 335 17.68 3.16 5.32
CA GLY A 335 18.80 2.95 6.26
C GLY A 335 20.19 3.07 5.61
N LEU A 336 20.30 2.83 4.30
CA LEU A 336 21.54 3.00 3.55
C LEU A 336 21.76 4.42 3.07
N LEU A 337 20.71 5.11 2.57
CA LEU A 337 20.77 6.33 1.77
C LEU A 337 20.29 7.60 2.50
N ALA A 338 19.83 7.51 3.75
CA ALA A 338 19.53 8.70 4.55
C ALA A 338 20.78 9.58 4.67
N THR A 339 20.62 10.89 4.44
CA THR A 339 21.72 11.84 4.48
C THR A 339 22.27 12.08 5.88
N ASP A 340 21.44 11.82 6.90
CA ASP A 340 21.85 11.74 8.29
C ASP A 340 21.63 10.32 8.81
N GLY A 341 22.63 9.72 9.41
CA GLY A 341 22.58 8.36 9.97
C GLY A 341 22.67 7.22 8.96
N GLY A 342 22.58 7.46 7.66
CA GLY A 342 22.68 6.42 6.62
C GLY A 342 24.09 5.89 6.44
N VAL A 343 24.20 4.59 6.11
CA VAL A 343 25.49 3.89 5.94
C VAL A 343 26.42 4.58 4.95
N PHE A 344 25.88 4.98 3.79
CA PHE A 344 26.68 5.61 2.73
C PHE A 344 27.06 7.07 3.00
N TYR A 345 26.48 7.66 4.05
CA TYR A 345 26.81 9.01 4.52
C TYR A 345 27.63 8.99 5.83
N GLY A 346 28.16 7.82 6.22
CA GLY A 346 29.05 7.69 7.36
C GLY A 346 28.35 7.52 8.71
N GLY A 347 27.02 7.30 8.74
CA GLY A 347 26.25 7.09 9.97
C GLY A 347 26.43 5.71 10.62
N GLY A 348 27.22 4.81 10.00
CA GLY A 348 27.41 3.45 10.49
C GLY A 348 26.19 2.55 10.22
N TRP A 349 26.20 1.38 10.85
CA TRP A 349 25.19 0.33 10.59
C TRP A 349 24.01 0.34 11.55
N HIS A 350 24.00 1.23 12.55
CA HIS A 350 22.96 1.25 13.58
C HIS A 350 21.58 1.53 12.97
N PHE A 351 21.44 2.64 12.23
CA PHE A 351 20.17 3.01 11.63
C PHE A 351 19.67 1.96 10.64
N PHE A 352 20.56 1.42 9.78
CA PHE A 352 20.20 0.30 8.92
C PHE A 352 19.72 -0.94 9.70
N GLY A 353 20.38 -1.25 10.82
CA GLY A 353 19.97 -2.36 11.70
C GLY A 353 18.56 -2.16 12.29
N VAL A 354 18.23 -0.92 12.69
CA VAL A 354 16.88 -0.58 13.17
C VAL A 354 15.84 -0.72 12.05
N GLN A 355 16.15 -0.21 10.85
CA GLN A 355 15.27 -0.37 9.68
C GLN A 355 15.05 -1.85 9.33
N ALA A 356 16.10 -2.66 9.36
CA ALA A 356 16.01 -4.10 9.09
C ALA A 356 15.20 -4.84 10.16
N LEU A 357 15.36 -4.49 11.43
CA LEU A 357 14.56 -5.05 12.52
C LEU A 357 13.08 -4.64 12.38
N GLY A 358 12.82 -3.35 12.16
CA GLY A 358 11.46 -2.81 12.03
C GLY A 358 10.69 -3.48 10.90
N ILE A 359 11.25 -3.52 9.70
CA ILE A 359 10.58 -4.16 8.57
C ILE A 359 10.36 -5.66 8.79
N LEU A 360 11.33 -6.35 9.41
CA LEU A 360 11.20 -7.78 9.72
C LEU A 360 10.02 -8.06 10.66
N VAL A 361 9.88 -7.29 11.73
CA VAL A 361 8.81 -7.55 12.71
C VAL A 361 7.43 -7.11 12.22
N ILE A 362 7.35 -6.02 11.46
CA ILE A 362 6.11 -5.56 10.80
C ILE A 362 5.64 -6.62 9.81
N ASP A 363 6.53 -7.11 8.95
CA ASP A 363 6.17 -8.14 7.96
C ASP A 363 5.85 -9.49 8.60
N LEU A 364 6.54 -9.85 9.69
CA LEU A 364 6.20 -11.05 10.44
C LEU A 364 4.81 -10.94 11.06
N TRP A 365 4.44 -9.78 11.61
CA TRP A 365 3.10 -9.51 12.10
C TRP A 365 2.06 -9.65 10.98
N ALA A 366 2.28 -9.01 9.84
CA ALA A 366 1.39 -9.11 8.68
C ALA A 366 1.28 -10.55 8.17
N ALA A 367 2.39 -11.29 8.11
CA ALA A 367 2.39 -12.68 7.65
C ALA A 367 1.63 -13.62 8.60
N VAL A 368 1.86 -13.52 9.92
CA VAL A 368 1.20 -14.38 10.92
C VAL A 368 -0.30 -14.06 10.99
N THR A 369 -0.65 -12.79 11.12
CA THR A 369 -2.06 -12.38 11.21
C THR A 369 -2.80 -12.63 9.90
N GLY A 370 -2.18 -12.39 8.75
CA GLY A 370 -2.71 -12.73 7.44
C GLY A 370 -2.92 -14.23 7.26
N PHE A 371 -1.96 -15.05 7.68
CA PHE A 371 -2.12 -16.50 7.67
C PHE A 371 -3.34 -16.94 8.50
N LEU A 372 -3.43 -16.47 9.73
CA LEU A 372 -4.56 -16.81 10.61
C LEU A 372 -5.89 -16.35 10.01
N LEU A 373 -5.95 -15.14 9.46
CA LEU A 373 -7.13 -14.56 8.84
C LEU A 373 -7.57 -15.35 7.61
N PHE A 374 -6.72 -15.47 6.59
CA PHE A 374 -7.12 -16.08 5.31
C PHE A 374 -7.34 -17.58 5.39
N TYR A 375 -6.53 -18.32 6.16
CA TYR A 375 -6.73 -19.74 6.38
C TYR A 375 -7.90 -20.02 7.34
N GLY A 376 -8.17 -19.13 8.30
CA GLY A 376 -9.38 -19.16 9.12
C GLY A 376 -10.63 -19.01 8.25
N ILE A 377 -10.71 -17.96 7.43
CA ILE A 377 -11.82 -17.77 6.48
C ILE A 377 -11.96 -18.97 5.54
N LYS A 378 -10.84 -19.43 4.95
CA LYS A 378 -10.85 -20.59 4.04
C LYS A 378 -11.43 -21.84 4.69
N LYS A 379 -11.08 -22.11 5.95
CA LYS A 379 -11.52 -23.30 6.69
C LYS A 379 -13.00 -23.25 7.10
N PHE A 380 -13.47 -22.09 7.56
CA PHE A 380 -14.81 -21.99 8.16
C PHE A 380 -15.89 -21.56 7.17
N HIS A 381 -15.57 -20.73 6.19
CA HIS A 381 -16.55 -20.12 5.28
C HIS A 381 -16.23 -20.34 3.79
N GLY A 382 -15.02 -20.78 3.48
CA GLY A 382 -14.53 -20.87 2.11
C GLY A 382 -14.23 -19.49 1.52
N LEU A 383 -12.99 -19.27 1.08
CA LEU A 383 -12.50 -17.98 0.61
C LEU A 383 -12.82 -17.72 -0.87
N ARG A 384 -12.85 -18.78 -1.70
CA ARG A 384 -12.97 -18.72 -3.16
C ARG A 384 -14.41 -18.97 -3.63
N VAL A 385 -14.79 -18.30 -4.71
CA VAL A 385 -16.05 -18.56 -5.41
C VAL A 385 -16.05 -19.94 -6.09
N GLY A 386 -17.24 -20.45 -6.43
CA GLY A 386 -17.35 -21.69 -7.20
C GLY A 386 -16.80 -21.57 -8.63
N LYS A 387 -16.41 -22.71 -9.22
CA LYS A 387 -15.79 -22.75 -10.56
C LYS A 387 -16.60 -22.01 -11.63
N ARG A 388 -17.91 -22.24 -11.67
CA ARG A 388 -18.82 -21.60 -12.64
C ARG A 388 -18.80 -20.07 -12.50
N VAL A 389 -18.85 -19.55 -11.28
CA VAL A 389 -18.83 -18.11 -10.98
C VAL A 389 -17.53 -17.47 -11.45
N GLU A 390 -16.39 -18.14 -11.22
CA GLU A 390 -15.09 -17.66 -11.68
C GLU A 390 -14.96 -17.69 -13.22
N GLU A 391 -15.52 -18.70 -13.87
CA GLU A 391 -15.51 -18.85 -15.34
C GLU A 391 -16.44 -17.84 -16.02
N GLU A 392 -17.64 -17.60 -15.48
CA GLU A 392 -18.62 -16.70 -16.07
C GLU A 392 -18.43 -15.23 -15.64
N GLY A 393 -17.89 -14.98 -14.45
CA GLY A 393 -17.57 -13.64 -13.92
C GLY A 393 -18.31 -13.31 -12.65
N LEU A 394 -17.63 -12.54 -11.77
CA LEU A 394 -18.15 -12.22 -10.43
C LEU A 394 -19.23 -11.13 -10.48
N ASP A 395 -19.21 -10.26 -11.48
CA ASP A 395 -20.14 -9.12 -11.57
C ASP A 395 -21.59 -9.56 -11.51
N ILE A 396 -21.97 -10.54 -12.31
CA ILE A 396 -23.35 -11.03 -12.38
C ILE A 396 -23.71 -11.85 -11.14
N TYR A 397 -22.80 -12.69 -10.65
CA TYR A 397 -23.13 -13.61 -9.54
C TYR A 397 -23.05 -12.97 -8.16
N GLU A 398 -22.13 -12.03 -7.95
CA GLU A 398 -21.95 -11.40 -6.63
C GLU A 398 -22.73 -10.07 -6.52
N HIS A 399 -23.05 -9.41 -7.66
CA HIS A 399 -23.65 -8.07 -7.68
C HIS A 399 -24.92 -7.96 -8.54
N GLY A 400 -25.17 -8.89 -9.47
CA GLY A 400 -26.32 -8.84 -10.36
C GLY A 400 -26.24 -7.75 -11.44
N GLU A 401 -25.05 -7.17 -11.65
CA GLU A 401 -24.82 -6.03 -12.53
C GLU A 401 -23.63 -6.32 -13.45
N SER A 402 -23.55 -5.61 -14.58
CA SER A 402 -22.39 -5.59 -15.46
C SER A 402 -21.97 -4.14 -15.73
N CYS A 403 -20.66 -3.88 -15.69
CA CYS A 403 -20.12 -2.57 -16.06
C CYS A 403 -20.13 -2.33 -17.56
N TYR A 404 -20.30 -3.35 -18.37
CA TYR A 404 -20.28 -3.28 -19.83
C TYR A 404 -21.55 -3.89 -20.40
N ASN A 405 -22.26 -3.12 -21.23
CA ASN A 405 -23.34 -3.65 -22.04
C ASN A 405 -22.73 -4.41 -23.22
N ALA A 406 -23.09 -5.69 -23.34
CA ALA A 406 -22.69 -6.54 -24.46
C ALA A 406 -23.50 -6.18 -25.72
#